data_afbcd107e22f45c1d93577b164d23f12
#
_entry.id   afbcd107e22f45c1d93577b164d23f12
#
_cell.length_a   1.000
_cell.length_b   1.000
_cell.length_c   1.000
_cell.angle_alpha   90.00
_cell.angle_beta   90.00
_cell.angle_gamma   90.00
#
_symmetry.space_group_name_H-M   'P 1'
#
loop_
_entity.id
_entity.type
_entity.pdbx_description
1 polymer ?
#
loop_
_entity_poly.entity_id
_entity_poly.type
_entity_poly.pdbx_seq_one_letter_code
_entity_poly.pdbx_strand_id
1 'polypeptide(L)'
;MGKTLYLECYSGISGDMTVAALLDLGADRGVLDKALYSLPMSGFRTQISRVKKSGLDACDFNVILEHDNHDHDMEYLHGHEHEMEHHCNHEHTHSAEYHYHDHEHTHAAEHPDYEHTHEHSHKHSHTHEYSHPHEHRGMREVTEIIQGSGMTDRAQKMALHVFDILAHAESKAHGVNVEEVHFHEVGAIDSIVDIAAIAVCMDNLDITDVIVPVLYEGTGFIRCQHGQIPVPVPAVAHIAEDHHLKLKITDIQGELVTPTGAAVVAAFRTSEKLPEDFSILKSGLGAGKREYRCPGILRAMLIQTEQVDAKMTDMIWKLETDIDDCSGEVMGHVLKLLMENGAREAHYMPIYTKKNRPAYTLTVICKEEDRENLENLIFAETTTIGIRRAEMQRTILKREIRTFKTPLGQAKAKICTLPDGQIRCYPEYESAEELASRNQISFREAYDSIRSYWTTER
;
A
#
# COMPACT_ATOMS: atom_id res chain seq x y z
N MET A 1 -12.58 -19.94 1.87
CA MET A 1 -11.23 -19.39 1.63
C MET A 1 -11.41 -18.00 1.06
N GLY A 2 -10.78 -17.00 1.66
CA GLY A 2 -10.85 -15.63 1.13
C GLY A 2 -10.23 -15.52 -0.25
N LYS A 3 -10.55 -14.43 -0.94
CA LYS A 3 -10.15 -14.20 -2.33
C LYS A 3 -9.00 -13.20 -2.39
N THR A 4 -8.12 -13.37 -3.38
CA THR A 4 -7.03 -12.44 -3.66
C THR A 4 -7.44 -11.47 -4.77
N LEU A 5 -7.37 -10.18 -4.46
CA LEU A 5 -7.63 -9.07 -5.38
C LEU A 5 -6.30 -8.48 -5.86
N TYR A 6 -6.10 -8.37 -7.16
CA TYR A 6 -5.04 -7.55 -7.75
C TYR A 6 -5.64 -6.26 -8.29
N LEU A 7 -5.15 -5.11 -7.79
CA LEU A 7 -5.49 -3.78 -8.29
C LEU A 7 -4.38 -3.28 -9.20
N GLU A 8 -4.70 -3.07 -10.45
CA GLU A 8 -3.78 -2.56 -11.47
C GLU A 8 -4.01 -1.05 -11.66
N CYS A 9 -3.17 -0.26 -11.00
CA CYS A 9 -3.33 1.19 -10.88
C CYS A 9 -2.52 1.97 -11.93
N TYR A 10 -2.50 1.54 -13.20
CA TYR A 10 -1.72 2.19 -14.28
C TYR A 10 -2.26 3.55 -14.72
N SER A 11 -3.52 3.84 -14.40
CA SER A 11 -4.15 5.15 -14.61
C SER A 11 -4.48 5.84 -13.30
N GLY A 12 -3.77 5.49 -12.21
CA GLY A 12 -4.05 5.97 -10.87
C GLY A 12 -5.15 5.19 -10.16
N ILE A 13 -5.67 5.77 -9.07
CA ILE A 13 -6.73 5.21 -8.24
C ILE A 13 -7.45 6.31 -7.47
N SER A 14 -8.77 6.24 -7.42
CA SER A 14 -9.65 7.10 -6.62
C SER A 14 -10.75 6.28 -5.95
N GLY A 15 -11.53 6.90 -5.07
CA GLY A 15 -12.64 6.25 -4.37
C GLY A 15 -13.69 5.70 -5.33
N ASP A 16 -14.24 6.56 -6.18
CA ASP A 16 -15.25 6.22 -7.18
C ASP A 16 -14.80 5.13 -8.16
N MET A 17 -13.54 5.23 -8.67
CA MET A 17 -12.94 4.20 -9.52
C MET A 17 -12.89 2.84 -8.82
N THR A 18 -12.56 2.84 -7.53
CA THR A 18 -12.44 1.60 -6.75
C THR A 18 -13.82 0.96 -6.53
N VAL A 19 -14.83 1.75 -6.13
CA VAL A 19 -16.21 1.25 -6.01
C VAL A 19 -16.69 0.67 -7.33
N ALA A 20 -16.53 1.43 -8.42
CA ALA A 20 -16.95 1.02 -9.75
C ALA A 20 -16.26 -0.28 -10.20
N ALA A 21 -14.96 -0.42 -9.98
CA ALA A 21 -14.20 -1.63 -10.32
C ALA A 21 -14.66 -2.85 -9.50
N LEU A 22 -14.96 -2.69 -8.21
CA LEU A 22 -15.46 -3.75 -7.35
C LEU A 22 -16.90 -4.18 -7.72
N LEU A 23 -17.75 -3.24 -8.13
CA LEU A 23 -19.08 -3.53 -8.64
C LEU A 23 -19.01 -4.31 -9.96
N ASP A 24 -18.16 -3.88 -10.89
CA ASP A 24 -17.95 -4.58 -12.17
C ASP A 24 -17.33 -5.97 -11.95
N LEU A 25 -16.53 -6.13 -10.92
CA LEU A 25 -15.98 -7.40 -10.45
C LEU A 25 -17.05 -8.31 -9.86
N GLY A 26 -18.23 -7.78 -9.52
CA GLY A 26 -19.42 -8.51 -9.11
C GLY A 26 -19.79 -8.42 -7.65
N ALA A 27 -19.42 -7.32 -6.98
CA ALA A 27 -20.02 -6.99 -5.70
C ALA A 27 -21.53 -6.83 -5.85
N ASP A 28 -22.28 -7.31 -4.86
CA ASP A 28 -23.75 -7.28 -4.87
C ASP A 28 -24.27 -5.87 -4.64
N ARG A 29 -24.89 -5.32 -5.69
CA ARG A 29 -25.48 -3.98 -5.65
C ARG A 29 -26.53 -3.84 -4.56
N GLY A 30 -27.37 -4.87 -4.35
CA GLY A 30 -28.43 -4.80 -3.35
C GLY A 30 -27.87 -4.72 -1.92
N VAL A 31 -26.75 -5.40 -1.66
CA VAL A 31 -26.01 -5.30 -0.39
C VAL A 31 -25.43 -3.90 -0.23
N LEU A 32 -24.81 -3.36 -1.29
CA LEU A 32 -24.26 -2.01 -1.30
C LEU A 32 -25.35 -0.95 -1.05
N ASP A 33 -26.42 -0.96 -1.85
CA ASP A 33 -27.52 0.01 -1.73
C ASP A 33 -28.10 -0.01 -0.30
N LYS A 34 -28.37 -1.20 0.25
CA LYS A 34 -28.89 -1.34 1.61
C LYS A 34 -27.94 -0.77 2.66
N ALA A 35 -26.64 -0.98 2.52
CA ALA A 35 -25.64 -0.45 3.44
C ALA A 35 -25.57 1.08 3.36
N LEU A 36 -25.50 1.64 2.16
CA LEU A 36 -25.43 3.09 1.96
C LEU A 36 -26.69 3.83 2.42
N TYR A 37 -27.87 3.27 2.18
CA TYR A 37 -29.14 3.84 2.70
C TYR A 37 -29.27 3.76 4.23
N SER A 38 -28.47 2.95 4.89
CA SER A 38 -28.45 2.85 6.35
C SER A 38 -27.53 3.86 7.03
N LEU A 39 -26.70 4.59 6.26
CA LEU A 39 -25.86 5.64 6.80
C LEU A 39 -26.74 6.73 7.42
N PRO A 40 -26.47 7.19 8.66
CA PRO A 40 -27.24 8.25 9.31
C PRO A 40 -26.89 9.63 8.75
N MET A 41 -26.99 9.76 7.43
CA MET A 41 -26.76 10.99 6.68
C MET A 41 -27.70 11.06 5.48
N SER A 42 -28.00 12.27 5.03
CA SER A 42 -28.92 12.53 3.92
C SER A 42 -28.29 13.51 2.93
N GLY A 43 -28.99 13.80 1.84
CA GLY A 43 -28.56 14.76 0.85
C GLY A 43 -27.70 14.16 -0.26
N PHE A 44 -27.68 12.85 -0.42
CA PHE A 44 -27.01 12.18 -1.52
C PHE A 44 -27.85 11.04 -2.12
N ARG A 45 -27.53 10.71 -3.35
CA ARG A 45 -27.99 9.49 -4.02
C ARG A 45 -26.85 8.90 -4.85
N THR A 46 -26.84 7.58 -5.03
CA THR A 46 -25.84 6.91 -5.83
C THR A 46 -26.38 6.55 -7.22
N GLN A 47 -25.54 6.67 -8.23
CA GLN A 47 -25.82 6.25 -9.60
C GLN A 47 -24.74 5.32 -10.10
N ILE A 48 -25.15 4.17 -10.64
CA ILE A 48 -24.24 3.22 -11.26
C ILE A 48 -24.60 3.15 -12.73
N SER A 49 -23.63 3.37 -13.60
CA SER A 49 -23.81 3.39 -15.06
C SER A 49 -22.67 2.69 -15.79
N ARG A 50 -22.78 2.61 -17.12
CA ARG A 50 -21.70 2.12 -17.99
C ARG A 50 -21.23 3.27 -18.85
N VAL A 51 -19.92 3.43 -18.95
CA VAL A 51 -19.29 4.48 -19.77
C VAL A 51 -18.20 3.91 -20.67
N LYS A 52 -17.88 4.61 -21.73
CA LYS A 52 -16.78 4.25 -22.63
C LYS A 52 -15.56 5.13 -22.31
N LYS A 53 -14.49 4.50 -21.85
CA LYS A 53 -13.18 5.15 -21.65
C LYS A 53 -12.16 4.52 -22.61
N SER A 54 -11.61 5.30 -23.51
CA SER A 54 -10.68 4.82 -24.57
C SER A 54 -11.22 3.60 -25.35
N GLY A 55 -12.54 3.56 -25.59
CA GLY A 55 -13.20 2.44 -26.25
C GLY A 55 -13.55 1.22 -25.38
N LEU A 56 -13.04 1.17 -24.14
CA LEU A 56 -13.36 0.12 -23.19
C LEU A 56 -14.66 0.42 -22.45
N ASP A 57 -15.47 -0.62 -22.22
CA ASP A 57 -16.69 -0.55 -21.44
C ASP A 57 -16.36 -0.69 -19.97
N ALA A 58 -16.58 0.36 -19.17
CA ALA A 58 -16.25 0.41 -17.76
C ALA A 58 -17.49 0.76 -16.91
N CYS A 59 -17.52 0.26 -15.68
CA CYS A 59 -18.49 0.68 -14.69
C CYS A 59 -18.16 2.08 -14.22
N ASP A 60 -19.18 2.88 -13.99
CA ASP A 60 -19.09 4.23 -13.43
C ASP A 60 -19.96 4.29 -12.19
N PHE A 61 -19.36 4.71 -11.09
CA PHE A 61 -20.05 4.97 -9.82
C PHE A 61 -20.04 6.46 -9.55
N ASN A 62 -21.19 7.03 -9.22
CA ASN A 62 -21.31 8.45 -8.96
C ASN A 62 -22.17 8.71 -7.72
N VAL A 63 -21.68 9.57 -6.85
CA VAL A 63 -22.41 10.12 -5.71
C VAL A 63 -22.94 11.48 -6.14
N ILE A 64 -24.27 11.60 -6.23
CA ILE A 64 -24.95 12.84 -6.63
C ILE A 64 -25.48 13.50 -5.36
N LEU A 65 -25.03 14.71 -5.10
CA LEU A 65 -25.48 15.52 -3.97
C LEU A 65 -26.76 16.27 -4.31
N GLU A 66 -27.70 16.35 -3.37
CA GLU A 66 -28.98 17.05 -3.55
C GLU A 66 -28.86 18.58 -3.48
N HIS A 67 -27.85 19.07 -2.79
CA HIS A 67 -27.46 20.47 -2.77
C HIS A 67 -26.03 20.55 -3.33
N ASP A 68 -25.87 21.35 -4.37
CA ASP A 68 -24.59 21.57 -5.02
C ASP A 68 -23.56 22.13 -4.03
N ASN A 69 -22.78 21.23 -3.44
CA ASN A 69 -21.43 21.59 -3.03
C ASN A 69 -20.61 21.49 -4.31
N HIS A 70 -20.65 22.53 -5.12
CA HIS A 70 -19.74 22.63 -6.26
C HIS A 70 -18.33 22.60 -5.70
N ASP A 71 -17.70 21.45 -5.82
CA ASP A 71 -16.27 21.34 -5.84
C ASP A 71 -15.83 22.19 -7.05
N HIS A 72 -15.20 23.32 -6.80
CA HIS A 72 -14.84 24.30 -7.85
C HIS A 72 -13.95 23.70 -8.94
N ASP A 73 -13.46 22.48 -8.77
CA ASP A 73 -12.65 21.75 -9.73
C ASP A 73 -13.44 21.21 -10.94
N MET A 74 -14.72 20.89 -10.79
CA MET A 74 -15.49 20.28 -11.88
C MET A 74 -15.79 21.28 -13.01
N GLU A 75 -15.92 22.57 -12.71
CA GLU A 75 -16.16 23.60 -13.72
C GLU A 75 -14.88 23.92 -14.53
N TYR A 76 -13.71 23.81 -13.89
CA TYR A 76 -12.41 24.03 -14.55
C TYR A 76 -11.96 22.83 -15.40
N LEU A 77 -12.38 21.61 -15.04
CA LEU A 77 -12.03 20.38 -15.75
C LEU A 77 -12.87 20.13 -17.01
N HIS A 78 -14.03 20.75 -17.13
CA HIS A 78 -14.90 20.65 -18.30
C HIS A 78 -14.71 21.77 -19.32
N GLY A 79 -13.56 22.47 -19.30
CA GLY A 79 -13.09 23.39 -20.34
C GLY A 79 -14.20 24.02 -21.19
N HIS A 80 -15.05 24.86 -20.60
CA HIS A 80 -15.83 25.75 -21.41
C HIS A 80 -14.89 26.84 -21.91
N GLU A 81 -14.37 26.66 -23.12
CA GLU A 81 -13.93 27.76 -23.97
C GLU A 81 -15.14 28.66 -24.21
N HIS A 82 -15.38 29.59 -23.30
CA HIS A 82 -16.19 30.72 -23.63
C HIS A 82 -15.33 31.61 -24.55
N GLU A 83 -15.48 31.42 -25.85
CA GLU A 83 -15.20 32.47 -26.82
C GLU A 83 -16.01 33.68 -26.40
N MET A 84 -15.37 34.63 -25.71
CA MET A 84 -15.93 35.96 -25.53
C MET A 84 -15.86 36.68 -26.88
N GLU A 85 -16.90 36.49 -27.73
CA GLU A 85 -17.21 37.41 -28.81
C GLU A 85 -17.63 38.74 -28.18
N HIS A 86 -16.67 39.62 -27.92
CA HIS A 86 -16.94 41.01 -27.72
C HIS A 86 -17.21 41.65 -29.09
N HIS A 87 -18.48 41.70 -29.49
CA HIS A 87 -18.95 42.66 -30.47
C HIS A 87 -18.87 44.05 -29.87
N CYS A 88 -17.76 44.76 -30.09
CA CYS A 88 -17.69 46.20 -30.00
C CYS A 88 -17.51 46.76 -31.41
N ASN A 89 -18.64 47.08 -32.07
CA ASN A 89 -18.66 47.94 -33.21
C ASN A 89 -18.34 49.39 -32.77
N HIS A 90 -17.11 49.84 -33.03
CA HIS A 90 -16.80 51.26 -33.22
C HIS A 90 -15.75 51.37 -34.32
N GLU A 91 -16.24 51.81 -35.49
CA GLU A 91 -15.40 52.33 -36.56
C GLU A 91 -14.76 53.66 -36.11
N HIS A 92 -13.44 53.71 -36.08
CA HIS A 92 -12.67 54.93 -36.23
C HIS A 92 -11.47 54.69 -37.12
N THR A 93 -11.54 55.16 -38.30
CA THR A 93 -10.45 55.39 -39.25
C THR A 93 -9.51 56.46 -38.73
N HIS A 94 -8.22 56.13 -38.55
CA HIS A 94 -7.13 57.12 -38.72
C HIS A 94 -5.86 56.46 -39.22
N SER A 95 -5.30 57.16 -40.22
CA SER A 95 -4.14 56.89 -41.03
C SER A 95 -2.81 56.79 -40.26
N ALA A 96 -1.91 56.03 -40.84
CA ALA A 96 -0.52 55.87 -40.47
C ALA A 96 0.31 57.15 -40.66
N GLU A 97 1.23 57.39 -39.73
CA GLU A 97 2.51 57.99 -40.01
C GLU A 97 3.59 57.54 -39.05
N TYR A 98 4.69 57.08 -39.65
CA TYR A 98 5.92 56.66 -38.98
C TYR A 98 6.74 57.88 -38.55
N HIS A 99 7.26 57.92 -37.31
CA HIS A 99 8.47 58.66 -36.97
C HIS A 99 9.35 57.90 -35.98
N TYR A 100 10.55 57.58 -36.50
CA TYR A 100 11.72 57.21 -35.72
C TYR A 100 12.28 58.44 -35.02
N HIS A 101 12.65 58.37 -33.76
CA HIS A 101 13.71 59.18 -33.16
C HIS A 101 14.45 58.39 -32.08
N ASP A 102 15.73 58.09 -32.36
CA ASP A 102 16.81 57.85 -31.44
C ASP A 102 17.07 59.09 -30.58
N HIS A 103 17.29 58.94 -29.31
CA HIS A 103 18.21 59.74 -28.52
C HIS A 103 18.65 59.02 -27.23
N GLU A 104 19.94 58.69 -27.21
CA GLU A 104 20.73 58.50 -25.98
C GLU A 104 20.75 59.84 -25.22
N HIS A 105 20.73 59.80 -23.88
CA HIS A 105 21.59 60.59 -23.01
C HIS A 105 21.57 60.14 -21.55
N THR A 106 22.77 60.16 -21.00
CA THR A 106 23.27 59.85 -19.70
C THR A 106 23.01 60.93 -18.64
N HIS A 107 23.05 60.49 -17.39
CA HIS A 107 23.51 61.13 -16.12
C HIS A 107 22.57 61.96 -15.25
N ALA A 108 22.51 61.48 -14.01
CA ALA A 108 22.85 62.05 -12.73
C ALA A 108 21.86 62.99 -11.98
N ALA A 109 21.52 62.50 -10.78
CA ALA A 109 21.53 63.17 -9.49
C ALA A 109 20.41 64.14 -9.04
N GLU A 110 20.01 63.89 -7.81
CA GLU A 110 19.54 64.77 -6.74
C GLU A 110 18.05 64.99 -6.52
N HIS A 111 17.66 64.62 -5.25
CA HIS A 111 16.40 64.84 -4.54
C HIS A 111 15.95 66.30 -4.51
N PRO A 112 14.69 66.68 -4.18
CA PRO A 112 14.10 66.38 -2.86
C PRO A 112 12.57 66.15 -2.83
N ASP A 113 12.14 65.74 -1.64
CA ASP A 113 10.83 65.53 -1.06
C ASP A 113 9.68 66.42 -1.55
N TYR A 114 8.52 65.79 -1.81
CA TYR A 114 7.20 66.34 -1.59
C TYR A 114 6.20 65.25 -1.20
N GLU A 115 5.73 65.33 0.06
CA GLU A 115 4.56 64.67 0.58
C GLU A 115 3.30 65.14 -0.17
N HIS A 116 2.51 64.22 -0.74
CA HIS A 116 1.12 64.45 -1.02
C HIS A 116 0.29 63.30 -0.50
N THR A 117 -0.32 63.54 0.66
CA THR A 117 -1.44 62.78 1.23
C THR A 117 -2.68 63.00 0.36
N HIS A 118 -3.19 61.94 -0.27
CA HIS A 118 -4.55 61.89 -0.78
C HIS A 118 -5.29 60.73 -0.14
N GLU A 119 -6.05 61.04 0.92
CA GLU A 119 -7.10 60.17 1.45
C GLU A 119 -8.24 60.11 0.45
N HIS A 120 -8.44 58.98 -0.21
CA HIS A 120 -9.70 58.60 -0.83
C HIS A 120 -10.30 57.43 -0.08
N SER A 121 -11.15 57.74 0.89
CA SER A 121 -12.02 56.76 1.53
C SER A 121 -13.19 56.43 0.59
N HIS A 122 -13.10 55.31 -0.14
CA HIS A 122 -14.27 54.69 -0.74
C HIS A 122 -14.65 53.48 0.13
N LYS A 123 -15.57 53.69 1.08
CA LYS A 123 -16.32 52.64 1.72
C LYS A 123 -17.31 52.06 0.70
N HIS A 124 -16.95 50.97 0.04
CA HIS A 124 -17.92 50.07 -0.52
C HIS A 124 -18.07 48.90 0.42
N SER A 125 -19.06 49.00 1.31
CA SER A 125 -19.56 47.86 2.07
C SER A 125 -20.40 46.99 1.11
N HIS A 126 -19.79 45.99 0.50
CA HIS A 126 -20.54 44.87 -0.04
C HIS A 126 -20.51 43.77 1.00
N THR A 127 -21.49 43.77 1.90
CA THR A 127 -21.84 42.60 2.71
C THR A 127 -22.48 41.58 1.78
N HIS A 128 -21.68 40.72 1.18
CA HIS A 128 -22.16 39.45 0.70
C HIS A 128 -21.97 38.42 1.84
N GLU A 129 -22.94 38.41 2.77
CA GLU A 129 -23.17 37.25 3.59
C GLU A 129 -23.71 36.12 2.70
N TYR A 130 -22.82 35.33 2.15
CA TYR A 130 -23.11 33.95 1.78
C TYR A 130 -22.30 33.07 2.70
N SER A 131 -22.73 32.98 3.95
CA SER A 131 -22.34 31.90 4.84
C SER A 131 -23.16 30.66 4.49
N HIS A 132 -22.70 29.88 3.52
CA HIS A 132 -23.11 28.49 3.48
C HIS A 132 -22.29 27.76 4.54
N PRO A 133 -22.90 27.08 5.51
CA PRO A 133 -22.17 26.29 6.47
C PRO A 133 -21.58 25.10 5.70
N HIS A 134 -20.29 25.17 5.37
CA HIS A 134 -19.54 23.99 5.01
C HIS A 134 -19.47 23.13 6.27
N GLU A 135 -20.20 22.02 6.31
CA GLU A 135 -20.10 21.07 7.39
C GLU A 135 -18.73 20.37 7.29
N HIS A 136 -17.74 20.95 7.96
CA HIS A 136 -16.45 20.31 8.15
C HIS A 136 -16.63 19.19 9.18
N ARG A 137 -16.52 17.94 8.73
CA ARG A 137 -16.61 16.78 9.61
C ARG A 137 -15.21 16.37 10.03
N GLY A 138 -15.05 16.10 11.34
CA GLY A 138 -13.82 15.50 11.86
C GLY A 138 -13.96 13.98 11.98
N MET A 139 -12.90 13.34 12.48
CA MET A 139 -12.85 11.88 12.67
C MET A 139 -13.98 11.37 13.60
N ARG A 140 -14.41 12.17 14.57
CA ARG A 140 -15.48 11.79 15.49
C ARG A 140 -16.81 11.65 14.79
N GLU A 141 -17.20 12.64 13.99
CA GLU A 141 -18.47 12.63 13.25
C GLU A 141 -18.50 11.51 12.21
N VAL A 142 -17.39 11.28 11.50
CA VAL A 142 -17.25 10.16 10.57
C VAL A 142 -17.39 8.83 11.30
N THR A 143 -16.78 8.69 12.47
CA THR A 143 -16.91 7.46 13.28
C THR A 143 -18.36 7.21 13.69
N GLU A 144 -19.08 8.24 14.15
CA GLU A 144 -20.50 8.15 14.51
C GLU A 144 -21.37 7.74 13.31
N ILE A 145 -21.08 8.27 12.11
CA ILE A 145 -21.76 7.90 10.85
C ILE A 145 -21.55 6.42 10.51
N ILE A 146 -20.30 5.98 10.49
CA ILE A 146 -19.97 4.60 10.10
C ILE A 146 -20.49 3.58 11.11
N GLN A 147 -20.34 3.84 12.42
CA GLN A 147 -20.83 2.96 13.47
C GLN A 147 -22.35 2.94 13.58
N GLY A 148 -23.02 4.05 13.26
CA GLY A 148 -24.48 4.15 13.22
C GLY A 148 -25.12 3.48 12.01
N SER A 149 -24.33 2.97 11.06
CA SER A 149 -24.83 2.33 9.83
C SER A 149 -25.20 0.86 10.03
N GLY A 150 -25.95 0.31 9.08
CA GLY A 150 -26.28 -1.11 8.99
C GLY A 150 -25.21 -1.95 8.25
N MET A 151 -23.98 -1.46 8.13
CA MET A 151 -22.84 -2.20 7.59
C MET A 151 -22.45 -3.35 8.53
N THR A 152 -21.80 -4.37 8.00
CA THR A 152 -21.22 -5.43 8.83
C THR A 152 -20.10 -4.88 9.71
N ASP A 153 -19.83 -5.51 10.87
CA ASP A 153 -18.70 -5.13 11.74
C ASP A 153 -17.36 -5.12 11.00
N ARG A 154 -17.20 -6.02 10.02
CA ARG A 154 -15.98 -6.09 9.19
C ARG A 154 -15.89 -4.88 8.27
N ALA A 155 -16.95 -4.54 7.55
CA ALA A 155 -16.98 -3.37 6.68
C ALA A 155 -16.83 -2.05 7.45
N GLN A 156 -17.46 -1.91 8.63
CA GLN A 156 -17.28 -0.73 9.50
C GLN A 156 -15.81 -0.56 9.90
N LYS A 157 -15.15 -1.63 10.36
CA LYS A 157 -13.72 -1.60 10.71
C LYS A 157 -12.83 -1.24 9.52
N MET A 158 -13.14 -1.78 8.34
CA MET A 158 -12.42 -1.49 7.11
C MET A 158 -12.54 0.00 6.72
N ALA A 159 -13.75 0.56 6.77
CA ALA A 159 -13.97 1.97 6.48
C ALA A 159 -13.25 2.89 7.48
N LEU A 160 -13.38 2.62 8.77
CA LEU A 160 -12.73 3.40 9.83
C LEU A 160 -11.21 3.36 9.73
N HIS A 161 -10.63 2.24 9.30
CA HIS A 161 -9.18 2.15 9.09
C HIS A 161 -8.70 3.04 7.93
N VAL A 162 -9.47 3.15 6.84
CA VAL A 162 -9.16 4.08 5.75
C VAL A 162 -9.22 5.53 6.24
N PHE A 163 -10.24 5.90 7.02
CA PHE A 163 -10.36 7.25 7.60
C PHE A 163 -9.25 7.57 8.59
N ASP A 164 -8.80 6.61 9.39
CA ASP A 164 -7.68 6.78 10.31
C ASP A 164 -6.39 7.15 9.55
N ILE A 165 -6.10 6.44 8.45
CA ILE A 165 -4.96 6.74 7.58
C ILE A 165 -5.07 8.16 7.00
N LEU A 166 -6.25 8.54 6.51
CA LEU A 166 -6.50 9.87 5.97
C LEU A 166 -6.32 10.96 7.02
N ALA A 167 -6.86 10.75 8.23
CA ALA A 167 -6.72 11.71 9.34
C ALA A 167 -5.27 11.97 9.71
N HIS A 168 -4.45 10.93 9.76
CA HIS A 168 -3.02 11.07 10.03
C HIS A 168 -2.30 11.83 8.90
N ALA A 169 -2.63 11.54 7.63
CA ALA A 169 -2.03 12.23 6.49
C ALA A 169 -2.41 13.71 6.44
N GLU A 170 -3.68 14.04 6.67
CA GLU A 170 -4.17 15.42 6.74
C GLU A 170 -3.57 16.17 7.94
N SER A 171 -3.46 15.52 9.10
CA SER A 171 -2.78 16.05 10.29
C SER A 171 -1.35 16.50 9.96
N LYS A 172 -0.59 15.67 9.26
CA LYS A 172 0.77 16.00 8.82
C LYS A 172 0.78 17.12 7.79
N ALA A 173 -0.12 17.07 6.80
CA ALA A 173 -0.20 18.07 5.74
C ALA A 173 -0.52 19.46 6.27
N HIS A 174 -1.38 19.56 7.30
CA HIS A 174 -1.82 20.81 7.91
C HIS A 174 -1.03 21.21 9.16
N GLY A 175 -0.21 20.32 9.72
CA GLY A 175 0.56 20.58 10.94
C GLY A 175 -0.31 20.75 12.19
N VAL A 176 -1.44 20.05 12.27
CA VAL A 176 -2.39 20.07 13.39
C VAL A 176 -2.46 18.68 14.04
N ASN A 177 -3.00 18.59 15.27
CA ASN A 177 -3.23 17.29 15.90
C ASN A 177 -4.31 16.50 15.16
N VAL A 178 -4.21 15.17 15.14
CA VAL A 178 -5.19 14.27 14.46
C VAL A 178 -6.61 14.51 14.97
N GLU A 179 -6.78 14.80 16.25
CA GLU A 179 -8.10 15.09 16.87
C GLU A 179 -8.70 16.43 16.42
N GLU A 180 -7.88 17.34 15.92
CA GLU A 180 -8.25 18.67 15.44
C GLU A 180 -8.40 18.73 13.91
N VAL A 181 -8.16 17.59 13.23
CA VAL A 181 -8.31 17.51 11.78
C VAL A 181 -9.77 17.67 11.40
N HIS A 182 -10.04 18.68 10.61
CA HIS A 182 -11.28 18.81 9.85
C HIS A 182 -11.00 18.39 8.42
N PHE A 183 -11.68 17.38 7.96
CA PHE A 183 -11.57 16.94 6.58
C PHE A 183 -12.19 18.00 5.65
N HIS A 184 -11.38 18.68 4.88
CA HIS A 184 -11.84 19.72 3.95
C HIS A 184 -12.44 19.10 2.68
N GLU A 185 -11.82 18.06 2.14
CA GLU A 185 -12.26 17.35 0.94
C GLU A 185 -12.76 15.94 1.28
N VAL A 186 -12.03 15.20 2.13
CA VAL A 186 -12.34 13.81 2.50
C VAL A 186 -13.51 13.66 3.47
N GLY A 187 -13.92 14.72 4.18
CA GLY A 187 -15.13 14.77 5.02
C GLY A 187 -16.40 15.12 4.26
N ALA A 188 -16.30 15.38 2.98
CA ALA A 188 -17.43 15.58 2.11
C ALA A 188 -18.26 14.28 2.00
N ILE A 189 -19.53 14.42 1.73
CA ILE A 189 -20.51 13.31 1.70
C ILE A 189 -20.07 12.23 0.69
N ASP A 190 -19.58 12.63 -0.48
CA ASP A 190 -19.13 11.74 -1.55
C ASP A 190 -17.96 10.84 -1.10
N SER A 191 -16.95 11.41 -0.43
CA SER A 191 -15.81 10.65 0.09
C SER A 191 -16.23 9.65 1.18
N ILE A 192 -17.17 10.04 2.07
CA ILE A 192 -17.70 9.12 3.09
C ILE A 192 -18.45 7.96 2.42
N VAL A 193 -19.26 8.27 1.42
CA VAL A 193 -20.01 7.25 0.67
C VAL A 193 -19.08 6.33 -0.10
N ASP A 194 -18.05 6.86 -0.76
CA ASP A 194 -17.05 6.09 -1.49
C ASP A 194 -16.31 5.10 -0.59
N ILE A 195 -15.80 5.57 0.56
CA ILE A 195 -15.06 4.72 1.50
C ILE A 195 -15.97 3.64 2.11
N ALA A 196 -17.19 4.01 2.50
CA ALA A 196 -18.18 3.04 2.98
C ALA A 196 -18.52 2.01 1.90
N ALA A 197 -18.72 2.46 0.65
CA ALA A 197 -19.02 1.58 -0.49
C ALA A 197 -17.87 0.61 -0.79
N ILE A 198 -16.62 1.08 -0.77
CA ILE A 198 -15.43 0.23 -0.95
C ILE A 198 -15.40 -0.86 0.12
N ALA A 199 -15.56 -0.48 1.40
CA ALA A 199 -15.52 -1.42 2.51
C ALA A 199 -16.62 -2.49 2.41
N VAL A 200 -17.84 -2.08 2.05
CA VAL A 200 -18.97 -3.00 1.81
C VAL A 200 -18.70 -3.94 0.63
N CYS A 201 -18.20 -3.42 -0.48
CA CYS A 201 -17.89 -4.24 -1.65
C CYS A 201 -16.76 -5.24 -1.39
N MET A 202 -15.71 -4.83 -0.68
CA MET A 202 -14.60 -5.68 -0.27
C MET A 202 -15.06 -6.83 0.63
N ASP A 203 -15.90 -6.50 1.62
CA ASP A 203 -16.50 -7.49 2.54
C ASP A 203 -17.44 -8.45 1.79
N ASN A 204 -18.33 -7.93 0.95
CA ASN A 204 -19.27 -8.72 0.16
C ASN A 204 -18.57 -9.69 -0.81
N LEU A 205 -17.46 -9.28 -1.40
CA LEU A 205 -16.64 -10.12 -2.28
C LEU A 205 -15.77 -11.14 -1.52
N ASP A 206 -15.73 -11.09 -0.19
CA ASP A 206 -14.85 -11.90 0.68
C ASP A 206 -13.36 -11.75 0.32
N ILE A 207 -12.93 -10.50 0.07
CA ILE A 207 -11.52 -10.19 -0.21
C ILE A 207 -10.73 -10.25 1.11
N THR A 208 -9.66 -11.05 1.11
CA THR A 208 -8.74 -11.19 2.26
C THR A 208 -7.34 -10.71 1.93
N ASP A 209 -6.96 -10.79 0.68
CA ASP A 209 -5.63 -10.45 0.21
C ASP A 209 -5.72 -9.45 -0.94
N VAL A 210 -4.90 -8.40 -0.88
CA VAL A 210 -4.87 -7.34 -1.88
C VAL A 210 -3.44 -7.10 -2.34
N ILE A 211 -3.21 -7.24 -3.63
CA ILE A 211 -1.91 -7.02 -4.26
C ILE A 211 -1.95 -5.70 -5.03
N VAL A 212 -1.03 -4.79 -4.67
CA VAL A 212 -0.81 -3.54 -5.38
C VAL A 212 0.69 -3.30 -5.51
N PRO A 213 1.29 -3.59 -6.67
CA PRO A 213 2.74 -3.46 -6.86
C PRO A 213 3.23 -2.02 -6.86
N VAL A 214 2.49 -1.13 -7.51
CA VAL A 214 2.90 0.26 -7.72
C VAL A 214 1.67 1.12 -8.07
N LEU A 215 1.67 2.36 -7.61
CA LEU A 215 0.70 3.39 -7.98
C LEU A 215 1.31 4.30 -9.04
N TYR A 216 0.62 4.50 -10.16
CA TYR A 216 1.04 5.45 -11.19
C TYR A 216 0.41 6.81 -10.87
N GLU A 217 1.28 7.79 -10.66
CA GLU A 217 0.88 9.14 -10.29
C GLU A 217 1.25 10.12 -11.39
N GLY A 218 0.47 11.20 -11.48
CA GLY A 218 0.74 12.29 -12.41
C GLY A 218 1.83 13.24 -11.95
N THR A 219 1.86 14.42 -12.56
CA THR A 219 2.87 15.45 -12.26
C THR A 219 2.24 16.85 -12.40
N GLY A 220 2.97 17.88 -11.98
CA GLY A 220 2.56 19.27 -12.08
C GLY A 220 1.80 19.75 -10.85
N PHE A 221 0.70 20.47 -11.07
CA PHE A 221 -0.09 21.09 -10.01
C PHE A 221 -1.57 20.87 -10.24
N ILE A 222 -2.33 20.79 -9.15
CA ILE A 222 -3.79 20.86 -9.17
C ILE A 222 -4.26 22.06 -8.36
N ARG A 223 -5.48 22.49 -8.60
CA ARG A 223 -6.15 23.54 -7.82
C ARG A 223 -7.16 22.89 -6.88
N CYS A 224 -7.09 23.21 -5.60
CA CYS A 224 -8.01 22.75 -4.57
C CYS A 224 -8.44 23.92 -3.68
N GLN A 225 -9.19 23.67 -2.61
CA GLN A 225 -9.62 24.72 -1.67
C GLN A 225 -8.44 25.49 -1.05
N HIS A 226 -7.26 24.89 -0.96
CA HIS A 226 -6.02 25.48 -0.45
C HIS A 226 -5.24 26.27 -1.52
N GLY A 227 -5.78 26.41 -2.73
CA GLY A 227 -5.11 27.01 -3.86
C GLY A 227 -4.42 25.99 -4.74
N GLN A 228 -3.28 26.35 -5.33
CA GLN A 228 -2.52 25.48 -6.24
C GLN A 228 -1.50 24.66 -5.45
N ILE A 229 -1.61 23.33 -5.50
CA ILE A 229 -0.72 22.40 -4.79
C ILE A 229 -0.03 21.45 -5.76
N PRO A 230 1.20 20.96 -5.44
CA PRO A 230 1.94 20.04 -6.29
C PRO A 230 1.34 18.63 -6.27
N VAL A 231 1.59 17.86 -7.35
CA VAL A 231 1.28 16.43 -7.48
C VAL A 231 2.60 15.64 -7.36
N PRO A 232 2.68 14.58 -6.50
CA PRO A 232 1.64 14.07 -5.60
C PRO A 232 1.18 15.10 -4.58
N VAL A 233 -0.13 15.13 -4.29
CA VAL A 233 -0.64 16.04 -3.26
C VAL A 233 -0.08 15.68 -1.88
N PRO A 234 0.06 16.64 -0.93
CA PRO A 234 0.72 16.38 0.36
C PRO A 234 0.18 15.17 1.10
N ALA A 235 -1.13 14.98 1.15
CA ALA A 235 -1.74 13.82 1.81
C ALA A 235 -1.30 12.50 1.17
N VAL A 236 -1.27 12.40 -0.17
CA VAL A 236 -0.79 11.21 -0.89
C VAL A 236 0.69 10.95 -0.60
N ALA A 237 1.51 12.00 -0.56
CA ALA A 237 2.94 11.87 -0.26
C ALA A 237 3.15 11.32 1.17
N HIS A 238 2.41 11.81 2.16
CA HIS A 238 2.49 11.33 3.55
C HIS A 238 1.98 9.89 3.69
N ILE A 239 0.87 9.53 3.03
CA ILE A 239 0.38 8.14 3.02
C ILE A 239 1.44 7.22 2.41
N ALA A 240 2.05 7.63 1.28
CA ALA A 240 3.06 6.82 0.62
C ALA A 240 4.31 6.64 1.47
N GLU A 241 4.74 7.68 2.21
CA GLU A 241 5.85 7.63 3.15
C GLU A 241 5.56 6.65 4.31
N ASP A 242 4.45 6.84 5.01
CA ASP A 242 4.11 6.09 6.22
C ASP A 242 3.84 4.60 5.94
N HIS A 243 3.24 4.30 4.80
CA HIS A 243 2.84 2.94 4.41
C HIS A 243 3.74 2.32 3.35
N HIS A 244 4.88 2.95 3.03
CA HIS A 244 5.85 2.46 2.05
C HIS A 244 5.21 2.10 0.70
N LEU A 245 4.34 2.97 0.18
CA LEU A 245 3.74 2.77 -1.13
C LEU A 245 4.72 3.16 -2.23
N LYS A 246 4.85 2.32 -3.24
CA LYS A 246 5.66 2.62 -4.42
C LYS A 246 4.89 3.51 -5.37
N LEU A 247 5.39 4.72 -5.62
CA LEU A 247 4.86 5.63 -6.63
C LEU A 247 5.73 5.60 -7.88
N LYS A 248 5.10 5.59 -9.05
CA LYS A 248 5.75 5.80 -10.35
C LYS A 248 5.18 7.07 -10.97
N ILE A 249 5.98 8.13 -10.95
CA ILE A 249 5.59 9.41 -11.55
C ILE A 249 5.59 9.28 -13.07
N THR A 250 4.48 9.73 -13.68
CA THR A 250 4.28 9.75 -15.13
C THR A 250 4.46 11.17 -15.69
N ASP A 251 4.39 11.31 -17.00
CA ASP A 251 4.40 12.61 -17.72
C ASP A 251 2.98 13.20 -17.87
N ILE A 252 1.97 12.64 -17.20
CA ILE A 252 0.59 13.09 -17.25
C ILE A 252 0.42 14.25 -16.28
N GLN A 253 -0.09 15.38 -16.76
CA GLN A 253 -0.41 16.52 -15.91
C GLN A 253 -1.69 16.26 -15.12
N GLY A 254 -1.63 16.47 -13.80
CA GLY A 254 -2.75 16.30 -12.87
C GLY A 254 -2.60 15.13 -11.91
N GLU A 255 -3.52 15.01 -11.00
CA GLU A 255 -3.59 14.01 -9.94
C GLU A 255 -4.24 12.72 -10.47
N LEU A 256 -3.48 11.62 -10.47
CA LEU A 256 -3.99 10.30 -10.81
C LEU A 256 -4.33 9.46 -9.57
N VAL A 257 -3.61 9.70 -8.48
CA VAL A 257 -3.82 9.02 -7.20
C VAL A 257 -4.41 10.02 -6.22
N THR A 258 -5.68 9.85 -5.86
CA THR A 258 -6.32 10.72 -4.86
C THR A 258 -5.94 10.29 -3.43
N PRO A 259 -6.06 11.17 -2.41
CA PRO A 259 -5.85 10.79 -1.01
C PRO A 259 -6.69 9.57 -0.60
N THR A 260 -7.97 9.53 -0.98
CA THR A 260 -8.86 8.38 -0.74
C THR A 260 -8.31 7.10 -1.39
N GLY A 261 -7.88 7.18 -2.66
CA GLY A 261 -7.31 6.04 -3.37
C GLY A 261 -6.02 5.52 -2.73
N ALA A 262 -5.12 6.42 -2.34
CA ALA A 262 -3.89 6.06 -1.62
C ALA A 262 -4.18 5.41 -0.26
N ALA A 263 -5.13 5.95 0.51
CA ALA A 263 -5.53 5.41 1.81
C ALA A 263 -6.17 4.03 1.70
N VAL A 264 -6.99 3.80 0.68
CA VAL A 264 -7.57 2.48 0.37
C VAL A 264 -6.46 1.45 0.10
N VAL A 265 -5.45 1.82 -0.70
CA VAL A 265 -4.31 0.93 -0.95
C VAL A 265 -3.51 0.70 0.32
N ALA A 266 -3.25 1.73 1.11
CA ALA A 266 -2.53 1.62 2.37
C ALA A 266 -3.26 0.71 3.38
N ALA A 267 -4.59 0.82 3.47
CA ALA A 267 -5.42 0.05 4.40
C ALA A 267 -5.51 -1.43 4.03
N PHE A 268 -5.57 -1.76 2.75
CA PHE A 268 -5.93 -3.11 2.32
C PHE A 268 -4.80 -3.90 1.68
N ARG A 269 -3.73 -3.27 1.21
CA ARG A 269 -2.61 -3.95 0.57
C ARG A 269 -1.92 -4.94 1.53
N THR A 270 -1.96 -6.22 1.18
CA THR A 270 -1.26 -7.30 1.89
C THR A 270 0.06 -7.67 1.23
N SER A 271 0.24 -7.36 -0.06
CA SER A 271 1.47 -7.63 -0.81
C SER A 271 1.69 -6.61 -1.92
N GLU A 272 2.97 -6.32 -2.18
CA GLU A 272 3.42 -5.56 -3.35
C GLU A 272 3.96 -6.46 -4.47
N LYS A 273 4.14 -7.77 -4.19
CA LYS A 273 4.69 -8.72 -5.17
C LYS A 273 3.54 -9.44 -5.87
N LEU A 274 3.41 -9.20 -7.18
CA LEU A 274 2.53 -10.00 -8.02
C LEU A 274 3.20 -11.36 -8.24
N PRO A 275 2.48 -12.48 -8.08
CA PRO A 275 2.99 -13.80 -8.42
C PRO A 275 3.45 -13.89 -9.87
N GLU A 276 4.50 -14.69 -10.15
CA GLU A 276 4.98 -14.89 -11.53
C GLU A 276 3.89 -15.55 -12.40
N ASP A 277 3.18 -16.53 -11.84
CA ASP A 277 2.08 -17.23 -12.50
C ASP A 277 0.79 -17.10 -11.67
N PHE A 278 -0.28 -16.71 -12.33
CA PHE A 278 -1.63 -16.68 -11.77
C PHE A 278 -2.70 -16.77 -12.85
N SER A 279 -3.85 -17.28 -12.48
CA SER A 279 -5.05 -17.29 -13.34
C SER A 279 -5.98 -16.15 -12.93
N ILE A 280 -6.53 -15.43 -13.90
CA ILE A 280 -7.56 -14.43 -13.67
C ILE A 280 -8.91 -15.12 -13.62
N LEU A 281 -9.57 -15.11 -12.47
CA LEU A 281 -10.92 -15.67 -12.30
C LEU A 281 -11.99 -14.72 -12.80
N LYS A 282 -11.81 -13.42 -12.55
CA LYS A 282 -12.73 -12.37 -12.96
C LYS A 282 -12.00 -11.03 -13.02
N SER A 283 -12.43 -10.12 -13.88
CA SER A 283 -11.93 -8.76 -13.95
C SER A 283 -13.08 -7.76 -13.95
N GLY A 284 -12.85 -6.58 -13.38
CA GLY A 284 -13.76 -5.45 -13.38
C GLY A 284 -13.01 -4.16 -13.70
N LEU A 285 -13.67 -3.23 -14.39
CA LEU A 285 -13.14 -1.94 -14.80
C LEU A 285 -13.96 -0.83 -14.17
N GLY A 286 -13.31 0.03 -13.37
CA GLY A 286 -13.90 1.23 -12.80
C GLY A 286 -13.41 2.48 -13.50
N ALA A 287 -14.33 3.33 -13.96
CA ALA A 287 -14.02 4.56 -14.67
C ALA A 287 -13.82 5.72 -13.70
N GLY A 288 -12.77 6.52 -13.91
CA GLY A 288 -12.58 7.80 -13.26
C GLY A 288 -13.34 8.93 -13.98
N LYS A 289 -13.61 10.01 -13.26
CA LYS A 289 -14.36 11.17 -13.79
C LYS A 289 -13.50 12.05 -14.68
N ARG A 290 -12.25 12.23 -14.32
CA ARG A 290 -11.31 13.12 -15.02
C ARG A 290 -10.90 12.53 -16.36
N GLU A 291 -10.63 13.42 -17.33
CA GLU A 291 -10.13 13.04 -18.64
C GLU A 291 -8.64 13.36 -18.74
N TYR A 292 -7.87 12.32 -18.99
CA TYR A 292 -6.42 12.42 -19.17
C TYR A 292 -6.02 11.74 -20.48
N ARG A 293 -4.76 11.89 -20.87
CA ARG A 293 -4.18 11.14 -22.00
C ARG A 293 -4.17 9.63 -21.76
N CYS A 294 -4.18 9.18 -20.51
CA CYS A 294 -4.40 7.77 -20.15
C CYS A 294 -5.90 7.45 -20.09
N PRO A 295 -6.28 6.14 -20.14
CA PRO A 295 -7.69 5.73 -20.17
C PRO A 295 -8.53 6.16 -18.97
N GLY A 296 -7.93 6.54 -17.83
CA GLY A 296 -8.64 6.90 -16.60
C GLY A 296 -9.51 5.76 -16.07
N ILE A 297 -8.96 4.54 -16.03
CA ILE A 297 -9.63 3.35 -15.53
C ILE A 297 -8.78 2.62 -14.49
N LEU A 298 -9.42 2.09 -13.46
CA LEU A 298 -8.86 1.13 -12.52
C LEU A 298 -9.29 -0.27 -12.93
N ARG A 299 -8.34 -1.20 -13.04
CA ARG A 299 -8.64 -2.61 -13.27
C ARG A 299 -8.48 -3.41 -12.00
N ALA A 300 -9.56 -4.04 -11.56
CA ALA A 300 -9.60 -4.96 -10.44
C ALA A 300 -9.71 -6.40 -10.97
N MET A 301 -8.89 -7.30 -10.47
CA MET A 301 -8.88 -8.70 -10.89
C MET A 301 -8.92 -9.63 -9.68
N LEU A 302 -9.89 -10.53 -9.63
CA LEU A 302 -9.80 -11.69 -8.75
C LEU A 302 -8.83 -12.66 -9.39
N ILE A 303 -7.75 -12.95 -8.69
CA ILE A 303 -6.74 -13.87 -9.16
C ILE A 303 -6.68 -15.11 -8.30
N GLN A 304 -6.35 -16.21 -8.94
CA GLN A 304 -6.00 -17.46 -8.29
C GLN A 304 -4.56 -17.78 -8.66
N THR A 305 -3.72 -17.86 -7.67
CA THR A 305 -2.43 -18.52 -7.83
C THR A 305 -2.69 -20.01 -7.86
N GLU A 306 -2.06 -20.73 -8.78
CA GLU A 306 -1.95 -22.16 -8.55
C GLU A 306 -1.39 -22.30 -7.13
N GLN A 307 -2.19 -22.87 -6.23
CA GLN A 307 -1.72 -23.22 -4.92
C GLN A 307 -0.72 -24.38 -5.09
N VAL A 308 0.49 -24.09 -5.49
CA VAL A 308 1.60 -24.71 -4.81
C VAL A 308 1.38 -24.30 -3.36
N ASP A 309 0.88 -25.22 -2.55
CA ASP A 309 0.52 -24.96 -1.15
C ASP A 309 1.49 -23.91 -0.59
N ALA A 310 1.05 -22.66 -0.38
CA ALA A 310 1.92 -21.60 0.13
C ALA A 310 2.52 -21.96 1.51
N LYS A 311 2.04 -23.07 2.08
CA LYS A 311 2.57 -23.72 3.26
C LYS A 311 3.76 -24.65 2.98
N MET A 312 4.10 -24.89 1.70
CA MET A 312 5.23 -25.73 1.29
C MET A 312 6.42 -24.94 0.74
N THR A 313 6.31 -23.62 0.64
CA THR A 313 7.42 -22.75 0.24
C THR A 313 7.79 -21.82 1.39
N ASP A 314 9.08 -21.60 1.55
CA ASP A 314 9.66 -20.72 2.56
C ASP A 314 10.81 -19.95 1.90
N MET A 315 10.98 -18.68 2.27
CA MET A 315 12.08 -17.85 1.82
C MET A 315 13.18 -17.87 2.88
N ILE A 316 14.39 -18.10 2.44
CA ILE A 316 15.58 -18.11 3.28
C ILE A 316 16.71 -17.35 2.61
N TRP A 317 17.66 -16.91 3.41
CA TRP A 317 18.91 -16.35 2.94
C TRP A 317 20.06 -17.34 3.13
N LYS A 318 20.88 -17.45 2.09
CA LYS A 318 22.18 -18.11 2.15
C LYS A 318 23.24 -17.03 2.22
N LEU A 319 24.02 -17.02 3.29
CA LEU A 319 25.23 -16.21 3.45
C LEU A 319 26.42 -17.12 3.20
N GLU A 320 27.40 -16.67 2.44
CA GLU A 320 28.57 -17.47 2.07
C GLU A 320 29.83 -16.60 2.01
N THR A 321 30.90 -17.07 2.63
CA THR A 321 32.19 -16.41 2.58
C THR A 321 33.35 -17.40 2.63
N ASP A 322 34.47 -17.07 1.97
CA ASP A 322 35.68 -17.88 1.96
C ASP A 322 36.73 -17.25 2.90
N ILE A 323 37.28 -18.06 3.79
CA ILE A 323 38.20 -17.64 4.86
C ILE A 323 39.46 -18.49 4.78
N ASP A 324 40.62 -17.87 4.53
CA ASP A 324 41.89 -18.56 4.34
C ASP A 324 42.91 -18.37 5.48
N ASP A 325 42.54 -17.62 6.52
CA ASP A 325 43.43 -17.25 7.62
C ASP A 325 42.84 -17.37 9.02
N CYS A 326 41.74 -18.13 9.19
CA CYS A 326 41.13 -18.47 10.48
C CYS A 326 41.52 -19.88 10.95
N SER A 327 41.78 -20.00 12.24
CA SER A 327 42.00 -21.35 12.84
C SER A 327 40.72 -22.18 12.95
N GLY A 328 40.84 -23.50 13.00
CA GLY A 328 39.68 -24.38 13.20
C GLY A 328 38.97 -24.14 14.54
N GLU A 329 39.67 -23.68 15.58
CA GLU A 329 39.07 -23.33 16.86
C GLU A 329 38.16 -22.12 16.75
N VAL A 330 38.60 -21.05 16.05
CA VAL A 330 37.79 -19.84 15.76
C VAL A 330 36.57 -20.24 14.93
N MET A 331 36.75 -21.04 13.88
CA MET A 331 35.63 -21.50 13.05
C MET A 331 34.61 -22.33 13.86
N GLY A 332 35.06 -23.19 14.77
CA GLY A 332 34.17 -23.94 15.66
C GLY A 332 33.38 -23.05 16.61
N HIS A 333 34.03 -22.03 17.18
CA HIS A 333 33.37 -21.01 18.00
C HIS A 333 32.31 -20.23 17.22
N VAL A 334 32.64 -19.75 16.01
CA VAL A 334 31.76 -19.01 15.14
C VAL A 334 30.50 -19.81 14.78
N LEU A 335 30.63 -21.10 14.44
CA LEU A 335 29.48 -21.94 14.16
C LEU A 335 28.49 -21.98 15.34
N LYS A 336 29.01 -22.18 16.57
CA LYS A 336 28.19 -22.23 17.78
C LYS A 336 27.48 -20.88 17.97
N LEU A 337 28.20 -19.77 17.86
CA LEU A 337 27.66 -18.43 18.06
C LEU A 337 26.58 -18.11 17.01
N LEU A 338 26.78 -18.46 15.74
CA LEU A 338 25.79 -18.28 14.69
C LEU A 338 24.49 -19.03 14.97
N MET A 339 24.59 -20.31 15.39
CA MET A 339 23.43 -21.12 15.76
C MET A 339 22.66 -20.54 16.95
N GLU A 340 23.35 -20.02 17.95
CA GLU A 340 22.75 -19.35 19.12
C GLU A 340 22.08 -18.02 18.80
N ASN A 341 22.45 -17.39 17.68
CA ASN A 341 21.95 -16.08 17.27
C ASN A 341 21.00 -16.11 16.05
N GLY A 342 20.34 -17.24 15.80
CA GLY A 342 19.24 -17.33 14.86
C GLY A 342 19.56 -17.98 13.50
N ALA A 343 20.81 -18.44 13.29
CA ALA A 343 21.09 -19.27 12.13
C ALA A 343 20.25 -20.56 12.18
N ARG A 344 19.60 -20.90 11.07
CA ARG A 344 18.89 -22.18 10.93
C ARG A 344 19.82 -23.33 10.65
N GLU A 345 20.94 -23.02 10.02
CA GLU A 345 22.02 -23.94 9.71
C GLU A 345 23.30 -23.12 9.53
N ALA A 346 24.41 -23.62 10.02
CA ALA A 346 25.72 -23.09 9.78
C ALA A 346 26.72 -24.25 9.65
N HIS A 347 27.54 -24.23 8.62
CA HIS A 347 28.57 -25.18 8.39
C HIS A 347 29.74 -24.58 7.59
N TYR A 348 30.88 -25.22 7.62
CA TYR A 348 31.98 -24.85 6.73
C TYR A 348 32.54 -26.06 6.00
N MET A 349 33.05 -25.82 4.82
CA MET A 349 33.67 -26.82 3.95
C MET A 349 35.10 -26.40 3.59
N PRO A 350 36.07 -27.32 3.62
CA PRO A 350 37.42 -27.05 3.19
C PRO A 350 37.46 -26.85 1.66
N ILE A 351 38.19 -25.83 1.24
CA ILE A 351 38.39 -25.48 -0.17
C ILE A 351 39.83 -25.10 -0.41
N TYR A 352 40.21 -24.98 -1.69
CA TYR A 352 41.41 -24.33 -2.12
C TYR A 352 41.07 -23.07 -2.92
N THR A 353 41.58 -21.93 -2.48
CA THR A 353 41.38 -20.63 -3.13
C THR A 353 42.48 -20.31 -4.15
N LYS A 354 42.45 -19.10 -4.73
CA LYS A 354 43.51 -18.60 -5.60
C LYS A 354 44.90 -18.76 -4.93
N LYS A 355 45.90 -19.00 -5.72
CA LYS A 355 47.28 -19.29 -5.27
C LYS A 355 47.42 -20.61 -4.46
N ASN A 356 46.47 -21.52 -4.65
CA ASN A 356 46.48 -22.85 -4.03
C ASN A 356 46.54 -22.82 -2.49
N ARG A 357 45.84 -21.85 -1.85
CA ARG A 357 45.79 -21.73 -0.40
C ARG A 357 44.62 -22.56 0.17
N PRO A 358 44.86 -23.37 1.18
CA PRO A 358 43.77 -24.01 1.94
C PRO A 358 42.92 -22.92 2.57
N ALA A 359 41.60 -23.11 2.56
CA ALA A 359 40.63 -22.18 3.11
C ALA A 359 39.34 -22.91 3.50
N TYR A 360 38.40 -22.23 4.11
CA TYR A 360 37.09 -22.73 4.41
C TYR A 360 36.03 -21.83 3.79
N THR A 361 35.05 -22.42 3.13
CA THR A 361 33.79 -21.71 2.81
C THR A 361 32.84 -21.86 3.98
N LEU A 362 32.55 -20.77 4.68
CA LEU A 362 31.49 -20.70 5.67
C LEU A 362 30.15 -20.45 4.96
N THR A 363 29.17 -21.31 5.24
CA THR A 363 27.80 -21.17 4.73
C THR A 363 26.84 -21.06 5.92
N VAL A 364 25.95 -20.06 5.89
CA VAL A 364 24.92 -19.83 6.91
C VAL A 364 23.57 -19.69 6.23
N ILE A 365 22.58 -20.39 6.75
CA ILE A 365 21.17 -20.31 6.32
C ILE A 365 20.38 -19.61 7.41
N CYS A 366 19.65 -18.54 7.06
CA CYS A 366 18.88 -17.76 8.01
C CYS A 366 17.59 -17.23 7.40
N LYS A 367 16.76 -16.61 8.24
CA LYS A 367 15.65 -15.78 7.79
C LYS A 367 16.13 -14.36 7.50
N GLU A 368 15.28 -13.58 6.79
CA GLU A 368 15.56 -12.17 6.54
C GLU A 368 15.74 -11.38 7.85
N GLU A 369 14.90 -11.63 8.85
CA GLU A 369 14.94 -10.93 10.15
C GLU A 369 16.26 -11.11 10.91
N ASP A 370 16.96 -12.22 10.71
CA ASP A 370 18.21 -12.58 11.40
C ASP A 370 19.46 -12.20 10.58
N ARG A 371 19.30 -11.90 9.30
CA ARG A 371 20.37 -11.79 8.32
C ARG A 371 21.43 -10.75 8.71
N GLU A 372 21.02 -9.54 9.00
CA GLU A 372 21.94 -8.44 9.31
C GLU A 372 22.75 -8.71 10.59
N ASN A 373 22.10 -9.25 11.61
CA ASN A 373 22.77 -9.62 12.85
C ASN A 373 23.84 -10.71 12.61
N LEU A 374 23.50 -11.72 11.80
CA LEU A 374 24.44 -12.81 11.48
C LEU A 374 25.59 -12.35 10.59
N GLU A 375 25.37 -11.44 9.64
CA GLU A 375 26.42 -10.81 8.86
C GLU A 375 27.40 -10.05 9.77
N ASN A 376 26.91 -9.28 10.72
CA ASN A 376 27.71 -8.55 11.69
C ASN A 376 28.55 -9.48 12.57
N LEU A 377 27.96 -10.60 13.01
CA LEU A 377 28.69 -11.63 13.76
C LEU A 377 29.81 -12.27 12.94
N ILE A 378 29.55 -12.59 11.67
CA ILE A 378 30.57 -13.15 10.77
C ILE A 378 31.72 -12.18 10.61
N PHE A 379 31.47 -10.89 10.41
CA PHE A 379 32.51 -9.88 10.29
C PHE A 379 33.29 -9.65 11.59
N ALA A 380 32.61 -9.72 12.74
CA ALA A 380 33.25 -9.51 14.03
C ALA A 380 34.16 -10.67 14.46
N GLU A 381 33.73 -11.90 14.17
CA GLU A 381 34.35 -13.13 14.70
C GLU A 381 35.27 -13.85 13.68
N THR A 382 35.34 -13.37 12.44
CA THR A 382 36.21 -13.94 11.41
C THR A 382 37.07 -12.86 10.75
N THR A 383 37.99 -13.28 9.92
CA THR A 383 38.87 -12.40 9.15
C THR A 383 38.28 -12.00 7.78
N THR A 384 37.05 -12.45 7.48
CA THR A 384 36.43 -12.13 6.18
C THR A 384 36.14 -10.64 6.02
N ILE A 385 36.31 -10.16 4.81
CA ILE A 385 36.02 -8.76 4.42
C ILE A 385 34.80 -8.65 3.48
N GLY A 386 34.14 -9.77 3.17
CA GLY A 386 32.98 -9.77 2.28
C GLY A 386 32.16 -11.03 2.35
N ILE A 387 30.84 -10.88 2.33
CA ILE A 387 29.87 -11.97 2.40
C ILE A 387 29.04 -11.93 1.12
N ARG A 388 28.96 -13.05 0.41
CA ARG A 388 28.01 -13.28 -0.69
C ARG A 388 26.68 -13.65 -0.08
N ARG A 389 25.61 -13.07 -0.57
CA ARG A 389 24.26 -13.37 -0.10
C ARG A 389 23.33 -13.69 -1.26
N ALA A 390 22.47 -14.68 -1.08
CA ALA A 390 21.47 -15.07 -2.04
C ALA A 390 20.13 -15.36 -1.32
N GLU A 391 19.08 -14.76 -1.83
CA GLU A 391 17.72 -15.11 -1.45
C GLU A 391 17.34 -16.42 -2.14
N MET A 392 16.81 -17.37 -1.42
CA MET A 392 16.48 -18.70 -1.93
C MET A 392 15.07 -19.12 -1.54
N GLN A 393 14.32 -19.62 -2.49
CA GLN A 393 13.08 -20.33 -2.21
C GLN A 393 13.39 -21.75 -1.75
N ARG A 394 12.68 -22.19 -0.74
CA ARG A 394 12.83 -23.53 -0.18
C ARG A 394 11.47 -24.22 -0.13
N THR A 395 11.37 -25.43 -0.66
CA THR A 395 10.20 -26.30 -0.47
C THR A 395 10.30 -26.99 0.87
N ILE A 396 9.26 -26.88 1.68
CA ILE A 396 9.17 -27.51 3.00
C ILE A 396 7.90 -28.34 3.12
N LEU A 397 7.97 -29.44 3.83
CA LEU A 397 6.78 -30.21 4.18
C LEU A 397 5.98 -29.49 5.27
N LYS A 398 4.65 -29.57 5.17
CA LYS A 398 3.78 -29.17 6.28
C LYS A 398 4.15 -29.97 7.51
N ARG A 399 4.50 -29.29 8.60
CA ARG A 399 4.97 -29.92 9.84
C ARG A 399 4.38 -29.23 11.05
N GLU A 400 4.18 -30.03 12.09
CA GLU A 400 3.82 -29.60 13.44
C GLU A 400 4.67 -30.33 14.48
N ILE A 401 4.99 -29.68 15.59
CA ILE A 401 5.64 -30.31 16.72
C ILE A 401 4.53 -30.82 17.64
N ARG A 402 4.52 -32.13 17.91
CA ARG A 402 3.59 -32.74 18.88
C ARG A 402 4.35 -33.31 20.05
N THR A 403 3.75 -33.13 21.23
CA THR A 403 4.20 -33.77 22.45
C THR A 403 3.21 -34.89 22.81
N PHE A 404 3.69 -36.10 23.05
CA PHE A 404 2.86 -37.25 23.38
C PHE A 404 3.57 -38.15 24.41
N LYS A 405 2.79 -38.99 25.10
CA LYS A 405 3.35 -39.92 26.10
C LYS A 405 3.79 -41.20 25.42
N THR A 406 4.97 -41.67 25.73
CA THR A 406 5.49 -42.99 25.34
C THR A 406 5.77 -43.83 26.56
N PRO A 407 6.03 -45.14 26.45
CA PRO A 407 6.46 -45.98 27.57
C PRO A 407 7.73 -45.48 28.25
N LEU A 408 8.58 -44.74 27.54
CA LEU A 408 9.82 -44.16 28.06
C LEU A 408 9.62 -42.79 28.74
N GLY A 409 8.46 -42.19 28.59
CA GLY A 409 8.15 -40.85 29.10
C GLY A 409 7.52 -39.94 28.04
N GLN A 410 7.49 -38.65 28.33
CA GLN A 410 6.96 -37.64 27.41
C GLN A 410 7.98 -37.38 26.29
N ALA A 411 7.53 -37.48 25.04
CA ALA A 411 8.35 -37.30 23.85
C ALA A 411 7.82 -36.15 22.96
N LYS A 412 8.74 -35.46 22.30
CA LYS A 412 8.45 -34.50 21.24
C LYS A 412 8.87 -35.03 19.88
N ALA A 413 8.03 -34.84 18.87
CA ALA A 413 8.38 -35.20 17.50
C ALA A 413 7.81 -34.21 16.51
N LYS A 414 8.48 -34.03 15.37
CA LYS A 414 7.98 -33.36 14.18
C LYS A 414 7.10 -34.30 13.39
N ILE A 415 5.86 -33.92 13.22
CA ILE A 415 4.89 -34.67 12.41
C ILE A 415 4.80 -33.96 11.06
N CYS A 416 5.23 -34.65 10.00
CA CYS A 416 5.25 -34.10 8.65
C CYS A 416 4.20 -34.80 7.78
N THR A 417 3.47 -33.99 6.98
CA THR A 417 2.55 -34.51 5.97
C THR A 417 3.26 -34.50 4.61
N LEU A 418 3.32 -35.66 3.96
CA LEU A 418 3.85 -35.78 2.60
C LEU A 418 2.85 -35.32 1.57
N PRO A 419 3.29 -35.03 0.30
CA PRO A 419 2.40 -34.62 -0.77
C PRO A 419 1.28 -35.62 -1.11
N ASP A 420 1.51 -36.93 -0.85
CA ASP A 420 0.53 -38.01 -1.02
C ASP A 420 -0.43 -38.17 0.17
N GLY A 421 -0.35 -37.25 1.15
CA GLY A 421 -1.15 -37.29 2.38
C GLY A 421 -0.63 -38.24 3.46
N GLN A 422 0.42 -38.97 3.21
CA GLN A 422 1.04 -39.82 4.26
C GLN A 422 1.63 -38.94 5.36
N ILE A 423 1.59 -39.43 6.57
CA ILE A 423 2.16 -38.74 7.73
C ILE A 423 3.39 -39.47 8.20
N ARG A 424 4.48 -38.75 8.46
CA ARG A 424 5.73 -39.23 9.02
C ARG A 424 6.05 -38.57 10.34
N CYS A 425 6.54 -39.36 11.29
CA CYS A 425 7.01 -38.89 12.59
C CYS A 425 8.55 -38.89 12.60
N TYR A 426 9.10 -37.73 12.98
CA TYR A 426 10.53 -37.54 13.19
C TYR A 426 10.74 -37.10 14.64
N PRO A 427 11.21 -38.00 15.53
CA PRO A 427 11.54 -37.64 16.91
C PRO A 427 12.50 -36.47 16.97
N GLU A 428 12.27 -35.53 17.89
CA GLU A 428 13.20 -34.45 18.14
C GLU A 428 14.47 -35.01 18.83
N TYR A 429 15.64 -34.54 18.38
CA TYR A 429 16.92 -35.02 18.85
C TYR A 429 17.05 -34.89 20.38
N GLU A 430 16.82 -33.68 20.89
CA GLU A 430 16.92 -33.40 22.32
C GLU A 430 15.95 -34.25 23.15
N SER A 431 14.75 -34.48 22.64
CA SER A 431 13.76 -35.33 23.31
C SER A 431 14.17 -36.80 23.34
N ALA A 432 14.76 -37.31 22.26
CA ALA A 432 15.27 -38.68 22.21
C ALA A 432 16.51 -38.86 23.09
N GLU A 433 17.42 -37.88 23.14
CA GLU A 433 18.61 -37.87 23.99
C GLU A 433 18.25 -37.83 25.48
N GLU A 434 17.29 -36.96 25.86
CA GLU A 434 16.80 -36.91 27.26
C GLU A 434 16.20 -38.24 27.69
N LEU A 435 15.35 -38.85 26.86
CA LEU A 435 14.73 -40.16 27.16
C LEU A 435 15.74 -41.30 27.19
N ALA A 436 16.73 -41.29 26.30
CA ALA A 436 17.80 -42.24 26.29
C ALA A 436 18.61 -42.21 27.61
N SER A 437 19.04 -41.03 28.00
CA SER A 437 19.79 -40.79 29.25
C SER A 437 18.97 -41.18 30.48
N ARG A 438 17.72 -40.73 30.54
CA ARG A 438 16.83 -41.00 31.70
C ARG A 438 16.50 -42.46 31.89
N ASN A 439 16.36 -43.20 30.79
CA ASN A 439 16.00 -44.63 30.85
C ASN A 439 17.22 -45.56 30.73
N GLN A 440 18.44 -45.02 30.65
CA GLN A 440 19.71 -45.77 30.50
C GLN A 440 19.71 -46.72 29.29
N ILE A 441 19.14 -46.28 28.18
CA ILE A 441 19.10 -46.98 26.90
C ILE A 441 19.90 -46.24 25.84
N SER A 442 20.15 -46.84 24.70
CA SER A 442 20.82 -46.16 23.61
C SER A 442 19.93 -45.07 22.98
N PHE A 443 20.55 -44.01 22.42
CA PHE A 443 19.84 -42.98 21.67
C PHE A 443 18.96 -43.58 20.56
N ARG A 444 19.49 -44.59 19.87
CA ARG A 444 18.78 -45.29 18.81
C ARG A 444 17.52 -45.99 19.30
N GLU A 445 17.59 -46.69 20.43
CA GLU A 445 16.43 -47.36 21.04
C GLU A 445 15.36 -46.35 21.46
N ALA A 446 15.75 -45.22 22.06
CA ALA A 446 14.83 -44.14 22.40
C ALA A 446 14.16 -43.55 21.15
N TYR A 447 14.96 -43.24 20.12
CA TYR A 447 14.48 -42.68 18.85
C TYR A 447 13.50 -43.63 18.16
N ASP A 448 13.84 -44.90 18.00
CA ASP A 448 12.99 -45.91 17.37
C ASP A 448 11.71 -46.17 18.19
N SER A 449 11.79 -46.13 19.52
CA SER A 449 10.64 -46.26 20.41
C SER A 449 9.64 -45.11 20.21
N ILE A 450 10.10 -43.88 20.19
CA ILE A 450 9.25 -42.72 19.94
C ILE A 450 8.55 -42.84 18.58
N ARG A 451 9.29 -43.23 17.55
CA ARG A 451 8.80 -43.41 16.20
C ARG A 451 7.74 -44.49 16.06
N SER A 452 8.01 -45.66 16.68
CA SER A 452 7.11 -46.83 16.65
C SER A 452 5.82 -46.55 17.39
N TYR A 453 5.90 -45.92 18.55
CA TYR A 453 4.73 -45.60 19.37
C TYR A 453 3.74 -44.65 18.63
N TRP A 454 4.21 -43.65 17.91
CA TRP A 454 3.39 -42.82 17.09
C TRP A 454 2.59 -43.59 16.03
N THR A 455 3.17 -44.67 15.49
CA THR A 455 2.54 -45.49 14.46
C THR A 455 1.42 -46.36 15.02
N THR A 456 1.45 -46.66 16.35
CA THR A 456 0.51 -47.55 17.04
C THR A 456 -0.69 -46.81 17.65
N GLU A 457 -0.57 -45.48 17.91
CA GLU A 457 -1.69 -44.63 18.40
C GLU A 457 -2.61 -44.07 17.29
N ARG A 458 -2.40 -44.47 16.07
CA ARG A 458 -3.25 -44.20 14.90
C ARG A 458 -4.18 -45.37 14.64
#